data_29c302186afa96357d20e20e1d56774e
#
_entry.id   29c302186afa96357d20e20e1d56774e
#
_cell.length_a   1.000
_cell.length_b   1.000
_cell.length_c   1.000
_cell.angle_alpha   90.00
_cell.angle_beta   90.00
_cell.angle_gamma   90.00
#
_symmetry.space_group_name_H-M   'P 1'
#
loop_
_entity.id
_entity.type
_entity.pdbx_description
1 polymer ?
#
loop_
_entity_poly.entity_id
_entity_poly.type
_entity_poly.pdbx_seq_one_letter_code
_entity_poly.pdbx_strand_id
1 'polypeptide(L)'
;HGPEDFIQTNIVGTFHMLESVRGYWNGLNDADKAAFRLLHVSTDEVYGSLEANDPPFAETKRYEPNSPYSASKAASDHLVRAYHHTYGLPVLTTNCSNNYGPYHFPEKLIPLMILNALNGKPLPIYGDGQNVRDWLYVTDHCSAIRRVLEAGVLGETYNVGGWNEKANIDVVNTILGILDELQPRADGKSYREQITYVKDRPGHDRRYAIDARKLERELGWKPAETFETGIRKTVQWYLDHPQWIANVTSGAYRDWVAKQYN
;
A
#
# COMPACT_ATOMS: atom_id res chain seq x y z
N HIS A 1 15.20 -6.75 5.48
CA HIS A 1 14.88 -6.28 6.82
C HIS A 1 14.51 -7.46 7.69
N GLY A 2 15.03 -7.52 8.93
CA GLY A 2 14.67 -8.56 9.89
C GLY A 2 13.25 -8.36 10.45
N PRO A 3 12.60 -9.41 10.99
CA PRO A 3 11.29 -9.27 11.64
C PRO A 3 11.28 -8.27 12.80
N GLU A 4 12.43 -8.07 13.47
CA GLU A 4 12.58 -7.14 14.59
C GLU A 4 12.23 -5.70 14.20
N ASP A 5 12.65 -5.23 13.03
CA ASP A 5 12.34 -3.89 12.54
C ASP A 5 10.82 -3.66 12.43
N PHE A 6 10.07 -4.67 12.01
CA PHE A 6 8.60 -4.59 11.98
C PHE A 6 8.00 -4.50 13.38
N ILE A 7 8.52 -5.26 14.36
CA ILE A 7 8.06 -5.20 15.76
C ILE A 7 8.32 -3.81 16.33
N GLN A 8 9.56 -3.32 16.21
CA GLN A 8 9.95 -2.03 16.77
C GLN A 8 9.18 -0.87 16.12
N THR A 9 9.06 -0.87 14.80
CA THR A 9 8.39 0.23 14.08
C THR A 9 6.87 0.15 14.20
N ASN A 10 6.28 -1.00 13.88
CA ASN A 10 4.82 -1.09 13.75
C ASN A 10 4.11 -1.30 15.08
N ILE A 11 4.70 -2.02 16.04
CA ILE A 11 4.06 -2.25 17.35
C ILE A 11 4.52 -1.20 18.36
N VAL A 12 5.81 -1.16 18.65
CA VAL A 12 6.36 -0.26 19.68
C VAL A 12 6.22 1.21 19.26
N GLY A 13 6.49 1.52 17.98
CA GLY A 13 6.31 2.85 17.43
C GLY A 13 4.84 3.31 17.47
N THR A 14 3.89 2.43 17.14
CA THR A 14 2.45 2.74 17.27
C THR A 14 2.06 2.97 18.73
N PHE A 15 2.56 2.16 19.66
CA PHE A 15 2.33 2.39 21.10
C PHE A 15 2.82 3.78 21.53
N HIS A 16 4.04 4.17 21.19
CA HIS A 16 4.58 5.49 21.54
C HIS A 16 3.78 6.64 20.90
N MET A 17 3.34 6.46 19.65
CA MET A 17 2.48 7.43 18.98
C MET A 17 1.14 7.59 19.71
N LEU A 18 0.49 6.48 20.08
CA LEU A 18 -0.77 6.48 20.79
C LEU A 18 -0.66 7.15 22.16
N GLU A 19 0.41 6.87 22.95
CA GLU A 19 0.63 7.54 24.24
C GLU A 19 0.86 9.05 24.07
N SER A 20 1.65 9.46 23.07
CA SER A 20 1.88 10.88 22.77
C SER A 20 0.59 11.59 22.38
N VAL A 21 -0.20 10.98 21.49
CA VAL A 21 -1.50 11.51 21.05
C VAL A 21 -2.49 11.57 22.20
N ARG A 22 -2.56 10.54 23.05
CA ARG A 22 -3.44 10.51 24.23
C ARG A 22 -3.07 11.63 25.20
N GLY A 23 -1.78 11.83 25.46
CA GLY A 23 -1.29 12.93 26.30
C GLY A 23 -1.69 14.30 25.75
N TYR A 24 -1.47 14.53 24.46
CA TYR A 24 -1.88 15.74 23.78
C TYR A 24 -3.41 15.96 23.83
N TRP A 25 -4.19 14.96 23.44
CA TRP A 25 -5.65 15.02 23.42
C TRP A 25 -6.26 15.31 24.81
N ASN A 26 -5.72 14.70 25.85
CA ASN A 26 -6.17 14.94 27.23
C ASN A 26 -5.99 16.41 27.68
N GLY A 27 -4.97 17.09 27.14
CA GLY A 27 -4.70 18.51 27.44
C GLY A 27 -5.53 19.52 26.64
N LEU A 28 -6.30 19.05 25.65
CA LEU A 28 -7.17 19.94 24.84
C LEU A 28 -8.41 20.40 25.61
N ASN A 29 -8.98 21.54 25.23
CA ASN A 29 -10.31 21.94 25.66
C ASN A 29 -11.39 21.07 25.01
N ASP A 30 -12.64 21.16 25.47
CA ASP A 30 -13.72 20.27 25.02
C ASP A 30 -14.06 20.44 23.53
N ALA A 31 -13.96 21.63 22.97
CA ALA A 31 -14.22 21.89 21.54
C ALA A 31 -13.15 21.23 20.66
N ASP A 32 -11.88 21.39 21.01
CA ASP A 32 -10.77 20.79 20.27
C ASP A 32 -10.75 19.27 20.45
N LYS A 33 -11.09 18.74 21.64
CA LYS A 33 -11.27 17.30 21.84
C LYS A 33 -12.34 16.71 20.94
N ALA A 34 -13.48 17.39 20.80
CA ALA A 34 -14.57 16.93 19.95
C ALA A 34 -14.21 16.95 18.45
N ALA A 35 -13.36 17.89 18.04
CA ALA A 35 -12.88 18.02 16.67
C ALA A 35 -11.70 17.09 16.34
N PHE A 36 -10.97 16.62 17.34
CA PHE A 36 -9.75 15.82 17.14
C PHE A 36 -10.06 14.44 16.56
N ARG A 37 -9.21 13.98 15.64
CA ARG A 37 -9.27 12.65 15.04
C ARG A 37 -7.87 12.12 14.80
N LEU A 38 -7.65 10.86 15.11
CA LEU A 38 -6.44 10.11 14.76
C LEU A 38 -6.82 9.03 13.75
N LEU A 39 -6.25 9.08 12.54
CA LEU A 39 -6.42 8.02 11.55
C LEU A 39 -5.18 7.16 11.50
N HIS A 40 -5.35 5.86 11.66
CA HIS A 40 -4.33 4.82 11.52
C HIS A 40 -4.45 4.16 10.15
N VAL A 41 -3.37 4.21 9.36
CA VAL A 41 -3.31 3.56 8.04
C VAL A 41 -2.70 2.18 8.19
N SER A 42 -3.46 1.15 7.85
CA SER A 42 -3.07 -0.26 7.86
C SER A 42 -3.12 -0.89 6.47
N THR A 43 -3.22 -2.19 6.37
CA THR A 43 -3.12 -2.98 5.16
C THR A 43 -4.15 -4.11 5.13
N ASP A 44 -4.58 -4.54 3.95
CA ASP A 44 -5.42 -5.71 3.76
C ASP A 44 -4.71 -7.04 4.09
N GLU A 45 -3.37 -7.04 4.13
CA GLU A 45 -2.58 -8.22 4.49
C GLU A 45 -2.87 -8.74 5.92
N VAL A 46 -3.49 -7.92 6.79
CA VAL A 46 -3.90 -8.35 8.13
C VAL A 46 -5.00 -9.42 8.10
N TYR A 47 -5.78 -9.49 7.02
CA TYR A 47 -6.85 -10.47 6.85
C TYR A 47 -6.38 -11.87 6.42
N GLY A 48 -5.12 -12.01 6.00
CA GLY A 48 -4.55 -13.27 5.52
C GLY A 48 -4.60 -13.41 4.01
N SER A 49 -4.79 -14.65 3.51
CA SER A 49 -4.86 -14.96 2.08
C SER A 49 -6.25 -15.43 1.67
N LEU A 50 -6.61 -15.21 0.41
CA LEU A 50 -7.83 -15.71 -0.22
C LEU A 50 -7.51 -16.84 -1.20
N GLU A 51 -8.40 -17.84 -1.25
CA GLU A 51 -8.46 -18.77 -2.36
C GLU A 51 -9.09 -18.09 -3.60
N ALA A 52 -8.98 -18.75 -4.76
CA ALA A 52 -9.41 -18.16 -6.03
C ALA A 52 -10.88 -17.70 -6.05
N ASN A 53 -11.77 -18.42 -5.36
CA ASN A 53 -13.21 -18.18 -5.35
C ASN A 53 -13.74 -17.55 -4.05
N ASP A 54 -12.87 -17.21 -3.12
CA ASP A 54 -13.29 -16.57 -1.88
C ASP A 54 -13.83 -15.17 -2.14
N PRO A 55 -14.82 -14.70 -1.35
CA PRO A 55 -15.24 -13.31 -1.42
C PRO A 55 -14.12 -12.38 -0.95
N PRO A 56 -14.05 -11.13 -1.47
CA PRO A 56 -13.12 -10.13 -0.99
C PRO A 56 -13.25 -9.88 0.52
N PHE A 57 -12.17 -9.46 1.16
CA PHE A 57 -12.12 -9.16 2.60
C PHE A 57 -13.06 -8.01 2.95
N ALA A 58 -14.08 -8.29 3.75
CA ALA A 58 -14.88 -7.27 4.42
C ALA A 58 -14.29 -6.96 5.80
N GLU A 59 -14.65 -5.80 6.38
CA GLU A 59 -14.17 -5.35 7.71
C GLU A 59 -14.56 -6.30 8.85
N THR A 60 -15.52 -7.20 8.62
CA THR A 60 -15.95 -8.24 9.56
C THR A 60 -15.10 -9.51 9.52
N LYS A 61 -14.20 -9.66 8.53
CA LYS A 61 -13.27 -10.78 8.44
C LYS A 61 -12.29 -10.72 9.61
N ARG A 62 -12.05 -11.87 10.25
CA ARG A 62 -11.03 -12.00 11.30
C ARG A 62 -9.64 -11.78 10.69
N TYR A 63 -8.75 -11.21 11.49
CA TYR A 63 -7.34 -11.09 11.13
C TYR A 63 -6.65 -12.46 11.23
N GLU A 64 -5.99 -12.85 10.14
CA GLU A 64 -5.27 -14.13 9.99
C GLU A 64 -3.93 -13.92 9.25
N PRO A 65 -3.07 -12.99 9.76
CA PRO A 65 -1.86 -12.56 9.04
C PRO A 65 -0.85 -13.70 8.88
N ASN A 66 -0.27 -13.84 7.68
CA ASN A 66 0.64 -14.92 7.32
C ASN A 66 2.13 -14.55 7.35
N SER A 67 2.47 -13.28 7.59
CA SER A 67 3.86 -12.82 7.63
C SER A 67 4.17 -12.04 8.89
N PRO A 68 5.46 -11.93 9.32
CA PRO A 68 5.83 -11.07 10.44
C PRO A 68 5.44 -9.61 10.24
N TYR A 69 5.47 -9.10 8.99
CA TYR A 69 5.00 -7.76 8.66
C TYR A 69 3.50 -7.63 8.93
N SER A 70 2.67 -8.46 8.31
CA SER A 70 1.22 -8.39 8.46
C SER A 70 0.77 -8.65 9.90
N ALA A 71 1.46 -9.55 10.63
CA ALA A 71 1.22 -9.78 12.05
C ALA A 71 1.53 -8.53 12.90
N SER A 72 2.60 -7.80 12.60
CA SER A 72 2.95 -6.56 13.29
C SER A 72 1.94 -5.43 12.99
N LYS A 73 1.41 -5.37 11.76
CA LYS A 73 0.34 -4.43 11.39
C LYS A 73 -0.98 -4.78 12.09
N ALA A 74 -1.36 -6.05 12.14
CA ALA A 74 -2.53 -6.51 12.89
C ALA A 74 -2.43 -6.17 14.38
N ALA A 75 -1.25 -6.32 14.99
CA ALA A 75 -1.00 -5.94 16.37
C ALA A 75 -1.18 -4.42 16.59
N SER A 76 -0.69 -3.59 15.66
CA SER A 76 -0.89 -2.13 15.74
C SER A 76 -2.36 -1.73 15.61
N ASP A 77 -3.12 -2.38 14.72
CA ASP A 77 -4.57 -2.15 14.59
C ASP A 77 -5.31 -2.49 15.88
N HIS A 78 -4.94 -3.60 16.53
CA HIS A 78 -5.50 -3.97 17.83
C HIS A 78 -5.14 -2.98 18.95
N LEU A 79 -3.93 -2.40 18.95
CA LEU A 79 -3.56 -1.34 19.88
C LEU A 79 -4.42 -0.09 19.66
N VAL A 80 -4.58 0.37 18.43
CA VAL A 80 -5.42 1.52 18.08
C VAL A 80 -6.86 1.31 18.56
N ARG A 81 -7.44 0.14 18.26
CA ARG A 81 -8.76 -0.23 18.73
C ARG A 81 -8.86 -0.25 20.26
N ALA A 82 -7.87 -0.82 20.94
CA ALA A 82 -7.85 -0.88 22.41
C ALA A 82 -7.82 0.50 23.05
N TYR A 83 -7.06 1.46 22.47
CA TYR A 83 -7.02 2.83 22.96
C TYR A 83 -8.36 3.57 22.81
N HIS A 84 -9.10 3.29 21.74
CA HIS A 84 -10.46 3.78 21.61
C HIS A 84 -11.38 3.25 22.72
N HIS A 85 -11.41 1.92 22.89
CA HIS A 85 -12.31 1.29 23.86
C HIS A 85 -11.95 1.57 25.33
N THR A 86 -10.66 1.69 25.63
CA THR A 86 -10.18 1.89 27.00
C THR A 86 -10.19 3.35 27.43
N TYR A 87 -9.78 4.25 26.53
CA TYR A 87 -9.54 5.65 26.86
C TYR A 87 -10.46 6.62 26.12
N GLY A 88 -11.32 6.14 25.22
CA GLY A 88 -12.19 6.99 24.41
C GLY A 88 -11.43 7.79 23.33
N LEU A 89 -10.17 7.42 23.02
CA LEU A 89 -9.39 8.15 22.02
C LEU A 89 -10.11 8.14 20.66
N PRO A 90 -10.29 9.30 20.00
CA PRO A 90 -11.06 9.41 18.75
C PRO A 90 -10.23 8.91 17.55
N VAL A 91 -10.22 7.61 17.34
CA VAL A 91 -9.44 6.93 16.30
C VAL A 91 -10.31 6.48 15.15
N LEU A 92 -9.67 6.32 13.99
CA LEU A 92 -10.18 5.72 12.76
C LEU A 92 -9.10 4.78 12.22
N THR A 93 -9.48 3.70 11.56
CA THR A 93 -8.54 2.79 10.91
C THR A 93 -8.91 2.61 9.44
N THR A 94 -7.92 2.58 8.55
CA THR A 94 -8.11 2.16 7.16
C THR A 94 -7.23 0.96 6.83
N ASN A 95 -7.80 -0.06 6.21
CA ASN A 95 -7.05 -1.18 5.63
C ASN A 95 -7.09 -1.02 4.11
N CYS A 96 -5.93 -0.80 3.50
CA CYS A 96 -5.87 -0.54 2.06
C CYS A 96 -5.26 -1.70 1.29
N SER A 97 -5.69 -1.83 0.03
CA SER A 97 -5.09 -2.71 -0.95
C SER A 97 -3.74 -2.17 -1.48
N ASN A 98 -3.13 -2.87 -2.43
CA ASN A 98 -1.82 -2.50 -2.96
C ASN A 98 -1.84 -1.16 -3.68
N ASN A 99 -1.09 -0.19 -3.18
CA ASN A 99 -1.00 1.13 -3.78
C ASN A 99 0.01 1.17 -4.93
N TYR A 100 -0.27 2.00 -5.94
CA TYR A 100 0.66 2.31 -7.02
C TYR A 100 0.46 3.75 -7.51
N GLY A 101 1.47 4.29 -8.18
CA GLY A 101 1.40 5.66 -8.72
C GLY A 101 2.73 6.42 -8.61
N PRO A 102 2.69 7.75 -8.72
CA PRO A 102 3.82 8.63 -8.49
C PRO A 102 4.50 8.41 -7.14
N TYR A 103 5.81 8.62 -7.11
CA TYR A 103 6.65 8.52 -5.90
C TYR A 103 6.71 7.13 -5.23
N HIS A 104 6.22 6.07 -5.87
CA HIS A 104 6.35 4.72 -5.36
C HIS A 104 7.81 4.28 -5.42
N PHE A 105 8.38 3.84 -4.26
CA PHE A 105 9.81 3.55 -4.17
C PHE A 105 10.24 2.39 -5.10
N PRO A 106 11.39 2.50 -5.80
CA PRO A 106 11.80 1.60 -6.88
C PRO A 106 12.05 0.13 -6.52
N GLU A 107 11.91 -0.28 -5.28
CA GLU A 107 11.97 -1.71 -4.89
C GLU A 107 10.63 -2.47 -5.08
N LYS A 108 9.54 -1.73 -5.28
CA LYS A 108 8.20 -2.32 -5.44
C LYS A 108 7.95 -2.74 -6.88
N LEU A 109 7.03 -3.70 -7.09
CA LEU A 109 6.81 -4.38 -8.37
C LEU A 109 6.72 -3.40 -9.56
N ILE A 110 5.79 -2.46 -9.52
CA ILE A 110 5.52 -1.58 -10.67
C ILE A 110 6.73 -0.71 -11.03
N PRO A 111 7.29 0.11 -10.13
CA PRO A 111 8.46 0.90 -10.48
C PRO A 111 9.70 0.07 -10.78
N LEU A 112 9.90 -1.08 -10.11
CA LEU A 112 11.00 -1.99 -10.40
C LEU A 112 10.95 -2.48 -11.85
N MET A 113 9.77 -2.92 -12.32
CA MET A 113 9.59 -3.40 -13.70
C MET A 113 9.83 -2.29 -14.71
N ILE A 114 9.29 -1.07 -14.48
CA ILE A 114 9.54 0.10 -15.34
C ILE A 114 11.05 0.37 -15.45
N LEU A 115 11.73 0.50 -14.31
CA LEU A 115 13.15 0.89 -14.31
C LEU A 115 14.06 -0.21 -14.85
N ASN A 116 13.79 -1.48 -14.54
CA ASN A 116 14.56 -2.58 -15.10
C ASN A 116 14.37 -2.67 -16.60
N ALA A 117 13.14 -2.53 -17.11
CA ALA A 117 12.86 -2.52 -18.54
C ALA A 117 13.69 -1.46 -19.26
N LEU A 118 13.60 -0.20 -18.81
CA LEU A 118 14.32 0.93 -19.40
C LEU A 118 15.85 0.78 -19.34
N ASN A 119 16.38 0.08 -18.33
CA ASN A 119 17.82 -0.15 -18.17
C ASN A 119 18.31 -1.47 -18.80
N GLY A 120 17.48 -2.18 -19.58
CA GLY A 120 17.88 -3.44 -20.22
C GLY A 120 18.13 -4.58 -19.24
N LYS A 121 17.63 -4.50 -18.00
CA LYS A 121 17.81 -5.51 -16.95
C LYS A 121 16.72 -6.58 -17.01
N PRO A 122 16.98 -7.81 -16.49
CA PRO A 122 15.95 -8.82 -16.34
C PRO A 122 14.76 -8.34 -15.52
N LEU A 123 13.57 -8.81 -15.89
CA LEU A 123 12.30 -8.53 -15.22
C LEU A 123 11.87 -9.77 -14.44
N PRO A 124 12.24 -9.88 -13.14
CA PRO A 124 12.02 -11.08 -12.37
C PRO A 124 10.53 -11.26 -12.00
N ILE A 125 9.93 -12.35 -12.46
CA ILE A 125 8.59 -12.79 -12.08
C ILE A 125 8.71 -13.92 -11.09
N TYR A 126 8.17 -13.75 -9.89
CA TYR A 126 8.17 -14.77 -8.85
C TYR A 126 7.18 -15.89 -9.18
N GLY A 127 7.62 -17.16 -9.02
CA GLY A 127 6.80 -18.33 -9.29
C GLY A 127 6.24 -18.33 -10.71
N ASP A 128 4.92 -18.49 -10.83
CA ASP A 128 4.19 -18.46 -12.10
C ASP A 128 3.64 -17.07 -12.48
N GLY A 129 3.83 -16.07 -11.61
CA GLY A 129 3.32 -14.72 -11.79
C GLY A 129 1.81 -14.56 -11.57
N GLN A 130 1.12 -15.61 -11.15
CA GLN A 130 -0.35 -15.65 -11.01
C GLN A 130 -0.86 -15.19 -9.64
N ASN A 131 -0.01 -14.63 -8.79
CA ASN A 131 -0.45 -14.00 -7.54
C ASN A 131 -1.30 -12.77 -7.87
N VAL A 132 -2.51 -12.74 -7.34
CA VAL A 132 -3.48 -11.67 -7.60
C VAL A 132 -3.43 -10.62 -6.50
N ARG A 133 -3.48 -9.35 -6.93
CA ARG A 133 -3.56 -8.18 -6.02
C ARG A 133 -4.66 -7.24 -6.49
N ASP A 134 -5.33 -6.59 -5.57
CA ASP A 134 -6.16 -5.43 -5.87
C ASP A 134 -5.27 -4.18 -5.89
N TRP A 135 -5.36 -3.39 -6.95
CA TRP A 135 -4.48 -2.25 -7.21
C TRP A 135 -5.23 -0.92 -7.06
N LEU A 136 -4.77 -0.10 -6.14
CA LEU A 136 -5.35 1.20 -5.81
C LEU A 136 -4.42 2.34 -6.22
N TYR A 137 -4.90 3.24 -7.06
CA TYR A 137 -4.11 4.41 -7.46
C TYR A 137 -3.88 5.34 -6.27
N VAL A 138 -2.66 5.84 -6.08
CA VAL A 138 -2.25 6.52 -4.84
C VAL A 138 -3.07 7.77 -4.53
N THR A 139 -3.50 8.54 -5.54
CA THR A 139 -4.34 9.73 -5.30
C THR A 139 -5.75 9.35 -4.83
N ASP A 140 -6.26 8.22 -5.27
CA ASP A 140 -7.54 7.69 -4.78
C ASP A 140 -7.41 7.26 -3.33
N HIS A 141 -6.30 6.58 -2.96
CA HIS A 141 -6.05 6.27 -1.55
C HIS A 141 -5.94 7.53 -0.69
N CYS A 142 -5.22 8.57 -1.14
CA CYS A 142 -5.15 9.83 -0.43
C CYS A 142 -6.53 10.48 -0.24
N SER A 143 -7.39 10.42 -1.27
CA SER A 143 -8.76 10.94 -1.20
C SER A 143 -9.63 10.14 -0.23
N ALA A 144 -9.46 8.79 -0.18
CA ALA A 144 -10.13 7.92 0.79
C ALA A 144 -9.73 8.24 2.23
N ILE A 145 -8.42 8.31 2.49
CA ILE A 145 -7.87 8.70 3.81
C ILE A 145 -8.49 10.02 4.27
N ARG A 146 -8.49 11.02 3.41
CA ARG A 146 -9.05 12.33 3.70
C ARG A 146 -10.56 12.23 3.99
N ARG A 147 -11.31 11.48 3.18
CA ARG A 147 -12.74 11.29 3.37
C ARG A 147 -13.07 10.57 4.68
N VAL A 148 -12.30 9.52 5.03
CA VAL A 148 -12.46 8.82 6.31
C VAL A 148 -12.13 9.75 7.49
N LEU A 149 -11.06 10.53 7.39
CA LEU A 149 -10.69 11.49 8.44
C LEU A 149 -11.76 12.56 8.67
N GLU A 150 -12.37 13.07 7.58
CA GLU A 150 -13.38 14.12 7.63
C GLU A 150 -14.75 13.63 8.15
N ALA A 151 -15.17 12.41 7.76
CA ALA A 151 -16.55 11.97 7.95
C ALA A 151 -16.72 10.56 8.51
N GLY A 152 -15.63 9.82 8.76
CA GLY A 152 -15.69 8.46 9.30
C GLY A 152 -16.26 8.43 10.72
N VAL A 153 -16.91 7.32 11.06
CA VAL A 153 -17.42 7.05 12.42
C VAL A 153 -16.25 6.64 13.31
N LEU A 154 -16.07 7.34 14.43
CA LEU A 154 -14.97 7.08 15.36
C LEU A 154 -15.03 5.66 15.90
N GLY A 155 -13.87 5.02 16.00
CA GLY A 155 -13.72 3.63 16.42
C GLY A 155 -13.88 2.61 15.28
N GLU A 156 -14.35 3.03 14.11
CA GLU A 156 -14.60 2.14 12.96
C GLU A 156 -13.37 1.94 12.09
N THR A 157 -13.36 0.79 11.41
CA THR A 157 -12.41 0.44 10.35
C THR A 157 -13.10 0.56 8.99
N TYR A 158 -12.38 1.09 8.01
CA TYR A 158 -12.81 1.20 6.62
C TYR A 158 -11.81 0.54 5.68
N ASN A 159 -12.27 -0.41 4.91
CA ASN A 159 -11.51 -0.99 3.82
C ASN A 159 -11.44 -0.03 2.63
N VAL A 160 -10.24 0.11 2.04
CA VAL A 160 -10.00 0.99 0.89
C VAL A 160 -9.39 0.16 -0.25
N GLY A 161 -10.17 -0.11 -1.28
CA GLY A 161 -9.77 -0.92 -2.43
C GLY A 161 -9.97 -0.22 -3.77
N GLY A 162 -9.25 -0.70 -4.77
CA GLY A 162 -9.31 -0.17 -6.13
C GLY A 162 -10.34 -0.86 -7.02
N TRP A 163 -10.90 -2.01 -6.59
CA TRP A 163 -11.73 -2.90 -7.43
C TRP A 163 -11.00 -3.39 -8.68
N ASN A 164 -9.68 -3.47 -8.63
CA ASN A 164 -8.79 -3.78 -9.75
C ASN A 164 -7.92 -5.01 -9.44
N GLU A 165 -8.56 -6.16 -9.29
CA GLU A 165 -7.82 -7.43 -9.14
C GLU A 165 -7.09 -7.78 -10.44
N LYS A 166 -5.77 -7.93 -10.37
CA LYS A 166 -4.91 -8.32 -11.50
C LYS A 166 -3.85 -9.31 -11.05
N ALA A 167 -3.56 -10.30 -11.88
CA ALA A 167 -2.38 -11.13 -11.68
C ALA A 167 -1.09 -10.31 -11.90
N ASN A 168 -0.04 -10.61 -11.15
CA ASN A 168 1.23 -9.88 -11.27
C ASN A 168 1.78 -9.90 -12.70
N ILE A 169 1.66 -11.02 -13.41
CA ILE A 169 2.10 -11.13 -14.81
C ILE A 169 1.30 -10.22 -15.74
N ASP A 170 -0.01 -10.03 -15.50
CA ASP A 170 -0.85 -9.14 -16.30
C ASP A 170 -0.49 -7.67 -16.07
N VAL A 171 -0.19 -7.31 -14.81
CA VAL A 171 0.33 -5.98 -14.45
C VAL A 171 1.63 -5.70 -15.20
N VAL A 172 2.57 -6.64 -15.17
CA VAL A 172 3.86 -6.50 -15.86
C VAL A 172 3.67 -6.39 -17.37
N ASN A 173 2.88 -7.26 -18.00
CA ASN A 173 2.60 -7.19 -19.42
C ASN A 173 1.94 -5.87 -19.84
N THR A 174 1.07 -5.32 -19.01
CA THR A 174 0.43 -4.01 -19.25
C THR A 174 1.48 -2.88 -19.23
N ILE A 175 2.35 -2.86 -18.22
CA ILE A 175 3.46 -1.89 -18.12
C ILE A 175 4.34 -1.95 -19.36
N LEU A 176 4.75 -3.17 -19.76
CA LEU A 176 5.66 -3.34 -20.90
C LEU A 176 5.02 -2.96 -22.22
N GLY A 177 3.72 -3.22 -22.39
CA GLY A 177 2.97 -2.74 -23.56
C GLY A 177 2.92 -1.22 -23.66
N ILE A 178 2.74 -0.53 -22.52
CA ILE A 178 2.77 0.94 -22.46
C ILE A 178 4.18 1.46 -22.76
N LEU A 179 5.23 0.81 -22.24
CA LEU A 179 6.61 1.19 -22.53
C LEU A 179 6.97 0.97 -24.00
N ASP A 180 6.55 -0.15 -24.61
CA ASP A 180 6.75 -0.40 -26.06
C ASP A 180 6.12 0.70 -26.93
N GLU A 181 5.01 1.31 -26.46
CA GLU A 181 4.34 2.43 -27.13
C GLU A 181 5.04 3.77 -26.87
N LEU A 182 5.30 4.11 -25.60
CA LEU A 182 5.76 5.45 -25.19
C LEU A 182 7.26 5.66 -25.38
N GLN A 183 8.05 4.60 -25.19
CA GLN A 183 9.51 4.62 -25.31
C GLN A 183 10.03 3.30 -25.88
N PRO A 184 9.79 3.03 -27.17
CA PRO A 184 10.21 1.78 -27.81
C PRO A 184 11.71 1.58 -27.72
N ARG A 185 12.13 0.33 -27.61
CA ARG A 185 13.55 -0.05 -27.57
C ARG A 185 14.22 0.25 -28.91
N ALA A 186 15.48 0.69 -28.86
CA ALA A 186 16.28 1.02 -30.04
C ALA A 186 16.51 -0.19 -30.98
N ASP A 187 16.47 -1.42 -30.42
CA ASP A 187 16.64 -2.67 -31.21
C ASP A 187 15.34 -3.16 -31.85
N GLY A 188 14.22 -2.43 -31.67
CA GLY A 188 12.92 -2.76 -32.22
C GLY A 188 12.21 -3.94 -31.55
N LYS A 189 12.77 -4.49 -30.47
CA LYS A 189 12.20 -5.60 -29.72
C LYS A 189 11.26 -5.13 -28.63
N SER A 190 10.32 -6.00 -28.23
CA SER A 190 9.48 -5.73 -27.07
C SER A 190 10.25 -5.89 -25.76
N TYR A 191 9.92 -5.05 -24.78
CA TYR A 191 10.41 -5.19 -23.41
C TYR A 191 10.02 -6.53 -22.77
N ARG A 192 8.98 -7.22 -23.27
CA ARG A 192 8.58 -8.56 -22.81
C ARG A 192 9.66 -9.61 -22.94
N GLU A 193 10.62 -9.44 -23.85
CA GLU A 193 11.77 -10.35 -23.99
C GLU A 193 12.70 -10.34 -22.76
N GLN A 194 12.59 -9.34 -21.89
CA GLN A 194 13.37 -9.24 -20.65
C GLN A 194 12.75 -10.03 -19.48
N ILE A 195 11.54 -10.57 -19.62
CA ILE A 195 10.87 -11.32 -18.55
C ILE A 195 11.66 -12.58 -18.24
N THR A 196 11.90 -12.79 -16.93
CA THR A 196 12.55 -13.99 -16.40
C THR A 196 11.78 -14.52 -15.21
N TYR A 197 11.50 -15.83 -15.21
CA TYR A 197 10.83 -16.46 -14.07
C TYR A 197 11.87 -16.87 -13.01
N VAL A 198 11.61 -16.53 -11.77
CA VAL A 198 12.48 -16.83 -10.63
C VAL A 198 11.74 -17.64 -9.57
N LYS A 199 12.48 -18.30 -8.67
CA LYS A 199 11.88 -19.07 -7.57
C LYS A 199 10.97 -18.17 -6.73
N ASP A 200 9.79 -18.69 -6.38
CA ASP A 200 8.85 -17.95 -5.53
C ASP A 200 9.40 -17.78 -4.10
N ARG A 201 8.96 -16.69 -3.45
CA ARG A 201 9.35 -16.39 -2.07
C ARG A 201 8.50 -17.18 -1.07
N PRO A 202 9.06 -17.60 0.10
CA PRO A 202 8.28 -18.24 1.15
C PRO A 202 7.13 -17.35 1.64
N GLY A 203 5.96 -17.95 1.89
CA GLY A 203 4.80 -17.24 2.42
C GLY A 203 4.19 -16.23 1.45
N HIS A 204 4.32 -16.45 0.13
CA HIS A 204 3.75 -15.59 -0.88
C HIS A 204 2.26 -15.88 -1.07
N ASP A 205 1.40 -15.13 -0.40
CA ASP A 205 -0.04 -15.27 -0.48
C ASP A 205 -0.56 -15.18 -1.90
N ARG A 206 -1.51 -16.07 -2.23
CA ARG A 206 -1.97 -16.25 -3.61
C ARG A 206 -2.86 -15.10 -4.10
N ARG A 207 -3.80 -14.64 -3.25
CA ARG A 207 -4.75 -13.60 -3.64
C ARG A 207 -5.06 -12.66 -2.49
N TYR A 208 -5.05 -11.38 -2.79
CA TYR A 208 -5.64 -10.32 -1.97
C TYR A 208 -6.71 -9.59 -2.77
N ALA A 209 -7.88 -9.44 -2.18
CA ALA A 209 -8.97 -8.64 -2.71
C ALA A 209 -9.73 -8.02 -1.54
N ILE A 210 -10.10 -6.77 -1.65
CA ILE A 210 -10.72 -6.03 -0.56
C ILE A 210 -12.12 -5.53 -0.95
N ASP A 211 -13.05 -5.61 -0.02
CA ASP A 211 -14.41 -5.10 -0.16
C ASP A 211 -14.52 -3.69 0.43
N ALA A 212 -14.56 -2.68 -0.41
CA ALA A 212 -14.68 -1.28 -0.03
C ALA A 212 -16.13 -0.77 0.00
N ARG A 213 -17.14 -1.64 -0.07
CA ARG A 213 -18.57 -1.22 -0.11
C ARG A 213 -19.03 -0.47 1.13
N LYS A 214 -18.41 -0.71 2.30
CA LYS A 214 -18.72 0.06 3.51
C LYS A 214 -18.35 1.53 3.32
N LEU A 215 -17.15 1.80 2.83
CA LEU A 215 -16.67 3.15 2.55
C LEU A 215 -17.55 3.86 1.52
N GLU A 216 -17.95 3.15 0.46
CA GLU A 216 -18.87 3.68 -0.53
C GLU A 216 -20.24 4.00 0.06
N ARG A 217 -20.85 3.06 0.78
CA ARG A 217 -22.20 3.20 1.35
C ARG A 217 -22.28 4.30 2.41
N GLU A 218 -21.29 4.36 3.31
CA GLU A 218 -21.33 5.25 4.48
C GLU A 218 -20.77 6.63 4.21
N LEU A 219 -19.74 6.72 3.36
CA LEU A 219 -19.03 7.98 3.14
C LEU A 219 -19.11 8.46 1.67
N GLY A 220 -19.74 7.70 0.77
CA GLY A 220 -19.95 8.10 -0.64
C GLY A 220 -18.64 8.12 -1.46
N TRP A 221 -17.57 7.45 -0.99
CA TRP A 221 -16.29 7.44 -1.69
C TRP A 221 -16.19 6.25 -2.65
N LYS A 222 -15.64 6.52 -3.85
CA LYS A 222 -15.25 5.54 -4.86
C LYS A 222 -13.90 5.93 -5.46
N PRO A 223 -13.07 4.96 -5.92
CA PRO A 223 -11.90 5.29 -6.71
C PRO A 223 -12.30 5.98 -8.02
N ALA A 224 -11.54 6.99 -8.42
CA ALA A 224 -11.73 7.73 -9.66
C ALA A 224 -10.99 7.11 -10.84
N GLU A 225 -9.86 6.41 -10.56
CA GLU A 225 -9.03 5.79 -11.57
C GLU A 225 -9.37 4.30 -11.74
N THR A 226 -9.43 3.84 -12.99
CA THR A 226 -9.31 2.41 -13.30
C THR A 226 -7.84 2.00 -13.30
N PHE A 227 -7.56 0.69 -13.27
CA PHE A 227 -6.17 0.22 -13.40
C PHE A 227 -5.53 0.72 -14.70
N GLU A 228 -6.25 0.66 -15.81
CA GLU A 228 -5.76 1.03 -17.15
C GLU A 228 -5.38 2.53 -17.22
N THR A 229 -6.20 3.41 -16.65
CA THR A 229 -5.92 4.86 -16.64
C THR A 229 -4.79 5.19 -15.66
N GLY A 230 -4.80 4.62 -14.47
CA GLY A 230 -3.79 4.86 -13.43
C GLY A 230 -2.41 4.32 -13.80
N ILE A 231 -2.33 3.10 -14.39
CA ILE A 231 -1.04 2.50 -14.75
C ILE A 231 -0.34 3.28 -15.89
N ARG A 232 -1.11 3.78 -16.86
CA ARG A 232 -0.56 4.62 -17.93
C ARG A 232 0.00 5.94 -17.38
N LYS A 233 -0.74 6.59 -16.47
CA LYS A 233 -0.25 7.80 -15.76
C LYS A 233 1.01 7.50 -14.96
N THR A 234 1.07 6.32 -14.31
CA THR A 234 2.23 5.90 -13.53
C THR A 234 3.46 5.72 -14.42
N VAL A 235 3.37 4.97 -15.53
CA VAL A 235 4.48 4.79 -16.45
C VAL A 235 4.97 6.13 -16.98
N GLN A 236 4.05 6.99 -17.45
CA GLN A 236 4.41 8.32 -17.93
C GLN A 236 5.13 9.14 -16.86
N TRP A 237 4.64 9.09 -15.60
CA TRP A 237 5.29 9.82 -14.51
C TRP A 237 6.75 9.39 -14.31
N TYR A 238 7.07 8.09 -14.36
CA TYR A 238 8.46 7.63 -14.25
C TYR A 238 9.32 8.05 -15.43
N LEU A 239 8.76 8.10 -16.63
CA LEU A 239 9.48 8.63 -17.81
C LEU A 239 9.80 10.12 -17.68
N ASP A 240 8.89 10.89 -17.08
CA ASP A 240 9.02 12.35 -16.95
C ASP A 240 9.87 12.79 -15.74
N HIS A 241 10.19 11.86 -14.79
CA HIS A 241 10.86 12.22 -13.54
C HIS A 241 12.19 11.48 -13.30
N PRO A 242 13.14 11.47 -14.28
CA PRO A 242 14.40 10.76 -14.15
C PRO A 242 15.27 11.30 -12.99
N GLN A 243 15.16 12.61 -12.70
CA GLN A 243 15.93 13.22 -11.60
C GLN A 243 15.48 12.70 -10.23
N TRP A 244 14.18 12.54 -10.01
CA TRP A 244 13.66 11.93 -8.77
C TRP A 244 14.16 10.49 -8.62
N ILE A 245 14.10 9.71 -9.71
CA ILE A 245 14.59 8.33 -9.73
C ILE A 245 16.07 8.27 -9.36
N ALA A 246 16.90 9.12 -9.99
CA ALA A 246 18.32 9.21 -9.70
C ALA A 246 18.59 9.52 -8.22
N ASN A 247 17.85 10.46 -7.64
CA ASN A 247 18.00 10.86 -6.25
C ASN A 247 17.66 9.71 -5.28
N VAL A 248 16.54 9.00 -5.47
CA VAL A 248 16.12 7.92 -4.56
C VAL A 248 16.96 6.64 -4.73
N THR A 249 17.54 6.41 -5.91
CA THR A 249 18.36 5.23 -6.19
C THR A 249 19.85 5.44 -5.89
N SER A 250 20.32 6.68 -5.78
CA SER A 250 21.74 7.02 -5.54
C SER A 250 22.27 6.62 -4.16
N GLY A 251 21.41 6.23 -3.22
CA GLY A 251 21.78 5.97 -1.83
C GLY A 251 21.97 7.24 -0.99
N ALA A 252 22.02 8.44 -1.59
CA ALA A 252 22.19 9.71 -0.88
C ALA A 252 21.13 9.95 0.21
N TYR A 253 19.90 9.49 -0.02
CA TYR A 253 18.85 9.53 0.98
C TYR A 253 19.17 8.65 2.20
N ARG A 254 19.68 7.44 2.00
CA ARG A 254 20.12 6.55 3.09
C ARG A 254 21.25 7.16 3.90
N ASP A 255 22.23 7.74 3.22
CA ASP A 255 23.36 8.42 3.87
C ASP A 255 22.90 9.66 4.64
N TRP A 256 21.93 10.40 4.11
CA TRP A 256 21.34 11.56 4.78
C TRP A 256 20.59 11.13 6.05
N VAL A 257 19.73 10.11 5.97
CA VAL A 257 19.01 9.55 7.13
C VAL A 257 19.99 9.07 8.20
N ALA A 258 21.05 8.35 7.81
CA ALA A 258 22.09 7.90 8.75
C ALA A 258 22.81 9.08 9.46
N LYS A 259 23.04 10.19 8.75
CA LYS A 259 23.66 11.41 9.35
C LYS A 259 22.71 12.19 10.24
N GLN A 260 21.42 12.13 9.98
CA GLN A 260 20.42 12.91 10.72
C GLN A 260 20.01 12.25 12.04
N TYR A 261 20.07 10.92 12.13
CA TYR A 261 19.52 10.15 13.24
C TYR A 261 20.55 9.27 13.98
N ASN A 262 21.83 9.32 13.61
CA ASN A 262 22.98 8.82 14.36
C ASN A 262 23.79 9.99 14.94
#